data_1fbe6b1e2ecb0a63896348f1469e5de4
#
_entry.id   1fbe6b1e2ecb0a63896348f1469e5de4
#
_cell.length_a   1.000
_cell.length_b   1.000
_cell.length_c   1.000
_cell.angle_alpha   90.00
_cell.angle_beta   90.00
_cell.angle_gamma   90.00
#
_symmetry.space_group_name_H-M   'P 1'
#
loop_
_entity.id
_entity.type
_entity.pdbx_description
1 polymer ?
#
loop_
_entity_poly.entity_id
_entity_poly.type
_entity_poly.pdbx_seq_one_letter_code
_entity_poly.pdbx_strand_id
1 'polypeptide(L)'
;MSVRLPSLNGLRAFEAVARHMSFTKAAEELNVTQTAVSHQIRRLEAELGVPLFLRLNDGLALSEDGQAYLPGIRAAFHELRYSTEQLLESRDKSVLTISTLVSFASKWLLPRLPSFQQAFPAIDVRISASTERVDFRKDAIDAAIRYGRGDWKGLRADFLMSDEVFPVCSPALAKTLRAPADLANHTLLQVSGVTAGDWGAWLRAAGQPLQLAEGPRMTFDLAMMAVQAAVDGQGVCIGRSTYVEDDLRAGRLVAPFGLRLKDELGFYLVTPHETAESKKIVAFRAWLLALLADADTFV
;
A
#
# COMPACT_ATOMS: atom_id res chain seq x y z
N MET A 1 13.08 13.38 -29.54
CA MET A 1 13.13 14.83 -29.26
C MET A 1 12.90 15.03 -27.78
N SER A 2 13.84 15.62 -27.04
CA SER A 2 13.64 15.96 -25.62
C SER A 2 12.66 17.14 -25.54
N VAL A 3 11.47 16.93 -24.99
CA VAL A 3 10.50 17.99 -24.73
C VAL A 3 11.05 18.87 -23.62
N ARG A 4 11.29 20.16 -23.93
CA ARG A 4 11.75 21.12 -22.92
C ARG A 4 10.59 21.41 -21.96
N LEU A 5 10.84 21.25 -20.66
CA LEU A 5 9.84 21.60 -19.64
C LEU A 5 9.59 23.12 -19.63
N PRO A 6 8.33 23.56 -19.55
CA PRO A 6 7.98 24.96 -19.33
C PRO A 6 8.49 25.47 -17.97
N SER A 7 8.46 26.80 -17.82
CA SER A 7 8.83 27.44 -16.55
C SER A 7 8.00 26.91 -15.36
N LEU A 8 8.65 26.44 -14.29
CA LEU A 8 7.97 26.00 -13.06
C LEU A 8 7.07 27.09 -12.46
N ASN A 9 7.46 28.36 -12.55
CA ASN A 9 6.61 29.47 -12.09
C ASN A 9 5.34 29.60 -12.95
N GLY A 10 5.44 29.39 -14.26
CA GLY A 10 4.29 29.35 -15.16
C GLY A 10 3.34 28.21 -14.83
N LEU A 11 3.88 26.99 -14.61
CA LEU A 11 3.11 25.82 -14.21
C LEU A 11 2.43 26.00 -12.84
N ARG A 12 3.14 26.61 -11.87
CA ARG A 12 2.61 26.92 -10.53
C ARG A 12 1.49 27.95 -10.62
N ALA A 13 1.64 28.97 -11.45
CA ALA A 13 0.60 29.96 -11.70
C ALA A 13 -0.64 29.32 -12.35
N PHE A 14 -0.44 28.41 -13.33
CA PHE A 14 -1.51 27.66 -13.98
C PHE A 14 -2.30 26.81 -13.00
N GLU A 15 -1.63 26.01 -12.15
CA GLU A 15 -2.27 25.18 -11.13
C GLU A 15 -3.09 26.01 -10.16
N ALA A 16 -2.52 27.10 -9.62
CA ALA A 16 -3.21 27.98 -8.67
C ALA A 16 -4.44 28.66 -9.29
N VAL A 17 -4.33 29.20 -10.51
CA VAL A 17 -5.47 29.84 -11.22
C VAL A 17 -6.55 28.78 -11.52
N ALA A 18 -6.17 27.58 -11.95
CA ALA A 18 -7.11 26.50 -12.24
C ALA A 18 -7.85 26.01 -11.00
N ARG A 19 -7.21 26.02 -9.84
CA ARG A 19 -7.81 25.60 -8.57
C ARG A 19 -8.77 26.63 -7.99
N HIS A 20 -8.44 27.92 -8.08
CA HIS A 20 -9.27 29.03 -7.59
C HIS A 20 -10.27 29.55 -8.63
N MET A 21 -10.09 29.21 -9.91
CA MET A 21 -10.80 29.82 -11.03
C MET A 21 -10.78 31.37 -10.96
N SER A 22 -9.67 31.93 -10.44
CA SER A 22 -9.50 33.36 -10.19
C SER A 22 -8.02 33.74 -10.19
N PHE A 23 -7.66 34.70 -11.03
CA PHE A 23 -6.32 35.27 -11.07
C PHE A 23 -5.97 36.05 -9.78
N THR A 24 -6.95 36.70 -9.18
CA THR A 24 -6.76 37.46 -7.93
C THR A 24 -6.46 36.53 -6.77
N LYS A 25 -7.29 35.50 -6.54
CA LYS A 25 -7.08 34.53 -5.46
C LYS A 25 -5.77 33.73 -5.64
N ALA A 26 -5.43 33.38 -6.87
CA ALA A 26 -4.15 32.75 -7.18
C ALA A 26 -2.96 33.66 -6.86
N ALA A 27 -3.07 34.95 -7.15
CA ALA A 27 -2.03 35.94 -6.83
C ALA A 27 -1.84 36.11 -5.31
N GLU A 28 -2.94 36.16 -4.55
CA GLU A 28 -2.92 36.20 -3.09
C GLU A 28 -2.19 34.95 -2.53
N GLU A 29 -2.57 33.75 -2.96
CA GLU A 29 -1.93 32.52 -2.51
C GLU A 29 -0.43 32.47 -2.85
N LEU A 30 -0.08 32.91 -4.06
CA LEU A 30 1.30 32.87 -4.54
C LEU A 30 2.16 34.02 -4.01
N ASN A 31 1.57 34.95 -3.23
CA ASN A 31 2.21 36.17 -2.72
C ASN A 31 2.84 37.02 -3.82
N VAL A 32 2.12 37.22 -4.93
CA VAL A 32 2.53 38.04 -6.09
C VAL A 32 1.37 38.92 -6.55
N THR A 33 1.62 39.82 -7.50
CA THR A 33 0.55 40.63 -8.11
C THR A 33 -0.26 39.84 -9.12
N GLN A 34 -1.54 40.16 -9.30
CA GLN A 34 -2.39 39.58 -10.34
C GLN A 34 -1.79 39.75 -11.75
N THR A 35 -1.13 40.89 -11.99
CA THR A 35 -0.43 41.17 -13.25
C THR A 35 0.71 40.17 -13.49
N ALA A 36 1.47 39.83 -12.43
CA ALA A 36 2.53 38.83 -12.52
C ALA A 36 1.98 37.45 -12.85
N VAL A 37 0.91 37.00 -12.19
CA VAL A 37 0.23 35.74 -12.53
C VAL A 37 -0.26 35.73 -13.96
N SER A 38 -0.93 36.81 -14.42
CA SER A 38 -1.41 36.92 -15.81
C SER A 38 -0.29 36.88 -16.83
N HIS A 39 0.87 37.45 -16.50
CA HIS A 39 2.05 37.40 -17.36
C HIS A 39 2.65 35.98 -17.42
N GLN A 40 2.72 35.27 -16.26
CA GLN A 40 3.20 33.89 -16.21
C GLN A 40 2.32 32.95 -17.05
N ILE A 41 0.98 33.10 -16.95
CA ILE A 41 0.04 32.29 -17.74
C ILE A 41 0.21 32.57 -19.23
N ARG A 42 0.22 33.83 -19.64
CA ARG A 42 0.41 34.17 -21.10
C ARG A 42 1.71 33.62 -21.64
N ARG A 43 2.78 33.68 -20.86
CA ARG A 43 4.08 33.12 -21.25
C ARG A 43 4.02 31.60 -21.39
N LEU A 44 3.36 30.92 -20.44
CA LEU A 44 3.17 29.47 -20.48
C LEU A 44 2.36 29.04 -21.71
N GLU A 45 1.24 29.72 -21.99
CA GLU A 45 0.41 29.49 -23.17
C GLU A 45 1.20 29.72 -24.48
N ALA A 46 2.04 30.76 -24.52
CA ALA A 46 2.92 31.02 -25.65
C ALA A 46 4.00 29.94 -25.85
N GLU A 47 4.57 29.42 -24.75
CA GLU A 47 5.56 28.30 -24.78
C GLU A 47 4.91 26.99 -25.23
N LEU A 48 3.64 26.74 -24.88
CA LEU A 48 2.90 25.54 -25.24
C LEU A 48 2.22 25.63 -26.59
N GLY A 49 1.98 26.85 -27.09
CA GLY A 49 1.28 27.13 -28.36
C GLY A 49 -0.24 26.95 -28.27
N VAL A 50 -0.80 26.78 -27.09
CA VAL A 50 -2.24 26.56 -26.86
C VAL A 50 -2.74 27.42 -25.70
N PRO A 51 -3.99 27.91 -25.73
CA PRO A 51 -4.62 28.57 -24.60
C PRO A 51 -5.00 27.53 -23.54
N LEU A 52 -4.75 27.83 -22.27
CA LEU A 52 -5.14 26.97 -21.14
C LEU A 52 -6.41 27.46 -20.44
N PHE A 53 -6.72 28.76 -20.61
CA PHE A 53 -7.92 29.37 -20.05
C PHE A 53 -8.75 30.08 -21.13
N LEU A 54 -10.08 30.05 -20.97
CA LEU A 54 -11.06 30.77 -21.72
C LEU A 54 -11.70 31.86 -20.85
N ARG A 55 -11.83 33.07 -21.38
CA ARG A 55 -12.60 34.11 -20.72
C ARG A 55 -14.03 34.05 -21.25
N LEU A 56 -14.96 33.77 -20.38
CA LEU A 56 -16.38 33.74 -20.64
C LEU A 56 -17.01 35.05 -20.18
N ASN A 57 -18.24 35.36 -20.62
CA ASN A 57 -18.96 36.56 -20.18
C ASN A 57 -19.25 36.56 -18.69
N ASP A 58 -19.35 35.37 -18.09
CA ASP A 58 -19.67 35.13 -16.69
C ASP A 58 -18.46 34.62 -15.84
N GLY A 59 -17.23 34.64 -16.39
CA GLY A 59 -16.07 34.26 -15.63
C GLY A 59 -14.90 33.65 -16.40
N LEU A 60 -14.15 32.82 -15.72
CA LEU A 60 -12.98 32.11 -16.21
C LEU A 60 -13.31 30.61 -16.31
N ALA A 61 -12.92 29.97 -17.41
CA ALA A 61 -12.99 28.53 -17.60
C ALA A 61 -11.65 27.97 -18.08
N LEU A 62 -11.40 26.68 -17.83
CA LEU A 62 -10.31 25.97 -18.50
C LEU A 62 -10.69 25.68 -19.97
N SER A 63 -9.72 25.80 -20.86
CA SER A 63 -9.85 25.26 -22.22
C SER A 63 -9.84 23.71 -22.18
N GLU A 64 -10.12 23.07 -23.31
CA GLU A 64 -9.98 21.61 -23.45
C GLU A 64 -8.53 21.16 -23.16
N ASP A 65 -7.55 21.87 -23.71
CA ASP A 65 -6.12 21.64 -23.45
C ASP A 65 -5.77 21.86 -21.98
N GLY A 66 -6.32 22.91 -21.35
CA GLY A 66 -6.13 23.17 -19.92
C GLY A 66 -6.69 22.06 -19.03
N GLN A 67 -7.88 21.53 -19.39
CA GLN A 67 -8.48 20.39 -18.65
C GLN A 67 -7.66 19.11 -18.81
N ALA A 68 -7.15 18.83 -20.00
CA ALA A 68 -6.30 17.67 -20.27
C ALA A 68 -4.92 17.78 -19.56
N TYR A 69 -4.34 18.98 -19.47
CA TYR A 69 -3.01 19.22 -18.91
C TYR A 69 -2.99 19.27 -17.38
N LEU A 70 -4.06 19.77 -16.75
CA LEU A 70 -4.13 20.03 -15.30
C LEU A 70 -3.86 18.79 -14.41
N PRO A 71 -4.39 17.58 -14.68
CA PRO A 71 -4.15 16.41 -13.84
C PRO A 71 -2.66 16.05 -13.72
N GLY A 72 -1.93 16.08 -14.86
CA GLY A 72 -0.49 15.82 -14.88
C GLY A 72 0.32 16.85 -14.07
N ILE A 73 -0.05 18.14 -14.19
CA ILE A 73 0.61 19.21 -13.43
C ILE A 73 0.33 19.09 -11.93
N ARG A 74 -0.90 18.76 -11.53
CA ARG A 74 -1.25 18.51 -10.12
C ARG A 74 -0.45 17.35 -9.54
N ALA A 75 -0.36 16.24 -10.27
CA ALA A 75 0.43 15.09 -9.85
C ALA A 75 1.92 15.45 -9.67
N ALA A 76 2.50 16.18 -10.63
CA ALA A 76 3.89 16.63 -10.54
C ALA A 76 4.14 17.55 -9.33
N PHE A 77 3.27 18.52 -9.05
CA PHE A 77 3.41 19.38 -7.86
C PHE A 77 3.14 18.64 -6.55
N HIS A 78 2.28 17.63 -6.55
CA HIS A 78 2.10 16.75 -5.39
C HIS A 78 3.41 16.03 -5.08
N GLU A 79 4.05 15.45 -6.10
CA GLU A 79 5.31 14.74 -5.95
C GLU A 79 6.46 15.64 -5.47
N LEU A 80 6.56 16.86 -6.02
CA LEU A 80 7.55 17.85 -5.57
C LEU A 80 7.33 18.23 -4.10
N ARG A 81 6.09 18.44 -3.67
CA ARG A 81 5.74 18.72 -2.28
C ARG A 81 6.10 17.56 -1.39
N TYR A 82 5.66 16.35 -1.74
CA TYR A 82 5.94 15.14 -1.01
C TYR A 82 7.45 14.93 -0.81
N SER A 83 8.25 15.07 -1.89
CA SER A 83 9.71 14.95 -1.81
C SER A 83 10.34 16.02 -0.91
N THR A 84 9.80 17.24 -0.91
CA THR A 84 10.28 18.33 -0.04
C THR A 84 9.94 18.07 1.42
N GLU A 85 8.71 17.64 1.70
CA GLU A 85 8.26 17.24 3.04
C GLU A 85 9.13 16.10 3.57
N GLN A 86 9.36 15.06 2.76
CA GLN A 86 10.23 13.96 3.11
C GLN A 86 11.65 14.41 3.45
N LEU A 87 12.23 15.35 2.67
CA LEU A 87 13.55 15.91 2.96
C LEU A 87 13.60 16.67 4.28
N LEU A 88 12.57 17.43 4.58
CA LEU A 88 12.47 18.21 5.83
C LEU A 88 12.26 17.27 7.03
N GLU A 89 11.43 16.25 6.88
CA GLU A 89 11.12 15.25 7.91
C GLU A 89 12.27 14.27 8.14
N SER A 90 13.04 13.92 7.10
CA SER A 90 14.24 13.05 7.24
C SER A 90 15.31 13.68 8.14
N ARG A 91 15.23 14.97 8.43
CA ARG A 91 16.07 15.66 9.43
C ARG A 91 15.63 15.36 10.87
N ASP A 92 14.38 14.94 11.07
CA ASP A 92 13.93 14.48 12.39
C ASP A 92 14.31 12.98 12.55
N LYS A 93 15.41 12.79 13.31
CA LYS A 93 15.95 11.45 13.61
C LYS A 93 14.99 10.56 14.43
N SER A 94 13.88 11.11 14.89
CA SER A 94 12.85 10.41 15.68
C SER A 94 11.82 9.68 14.81
N VAL A 95 11.63 10.07 13.55
CA VAL A 95 10.65 9.43 12.66
C VAL A 95 11.22 8.16 12.03
N LEU A 96 10.49 7.05 12.19
CA LEU A 96 10.77 5.76 11.55
C LEU A 96 9.71 5.47 10.49
N THR A 97 10.11 5.53 9.22
CA THR A 97 9.21 5.25 8.09
C THR A 97 9.38 3.80 7.62
N ILE A 98 8.31 3.02 7.77
CA ILE A 98 8.26 1.60 7.37
C ILE A 98 7.37 1.43 6.15
N SER A 99 7.93 0.89 5.06
CA SER A 99 7.13 0.44 3.93
C SER A 99 6.72 -1.02 4.12
N THR A 100 5.45 -1.35 3.82
CA THR A 100 4.98 -2.73 3.93
C THR A 100 3.82 -3.02 3.00
N LEU A 101 3.47 -4.31 2.84
CA LEU A 101 2.28 -4.71 2.10
C LEU A 101 1.01 -4.26 2.85
N VAL A 102 0.01 -3.80 2.10
CA VAL A 102 -1.25 -3.26 2.66
C VAL A 102 -1.92 -4.26 3.60
N SER A 103 -2.02 -5.53 3.18
CA SER A 103 -2.65 -6.58 4.00
C SER A 103 -1.84 -6.91 5.25
N PHE A 104 -0.50 -6.89 5.17
CA PHE A 104 0.38 -7.08 6.33
C PHE A 104 0.25 -5.92 7.33
N ALA A 105 0.25 -4.69 6.82
CA ALA A 105 0.03 -3.52 7.66
C ALA A 105 -1.28 -3.66 8.46
N SER A 106 -2.39 -3.89 7.74
CA SER A 106 -3.72 -3.91 8.35
C SER A 106 -3.96 -5.08 9.29
N LYS A 107 -3.57 -6.29 8.90
CA LYS A 107 -3.95 -7.51 9.62
C LYS A 107 -2.94 -7.93 10.69
N TRP A 108 -1.66 -7.59 10.51
CA TRP A 108 -0.63 -8.04 11.45
C TRP A 108 0.07 -6.91 12.19
N LEU A 109 0.53 -5.87 11.49
CA LEU A 109 1.39 -4.85 12.08
C LEU A 109 0.61 -3.85 12.95
N LEU A 110 -0.45 -3.25 12.43
CA LEU A 110 -1.22 -2.21 13.13
C LEU A 110 -1.81 -2.66 14.47
N PRO A 111 -2.36 -3.88 14.64
CA PRO A 111 -2.83 -4.34 15.95
C PRO A 111 -1.73 -4.44 17.02
N ARG A 112 -0.47 -4.61 16.59
CA ARG A 112 0.70 -4.79 17.46
C ARG A 112 1.49 -3.51 17.72
N LEU A 113 1.33 -2.51 16.84
CA LEU A 113 2.09 -1.25 16.89
C LEU A 113 1.95 -0.45 18.20
N PRO A 114 0.81 -0.44 18.92
CA PRO A 114 0.71 0.23 20.21
C PRO A 114 1.76 -0.23 21.24
N SER A 115 2.17 -1.51 21.23
CA SER A 115 3.22 -2.01 22.13
C SER A 115 4.60 -1.44 21.78
N PHE A 116 4.87 -1.20 20.49
CA PHE A 116 6.09 -0.51 20.07
C PHE A 116 6.12 0.94 20.57
N GLN A 117 5.03 1.66 20.40
CA GLN A 117 4.92 3.05 20.83
C GLN A 117 5.06 3.20 22.35
N GLN A 118 4.56 2.22 23.13
CA GLN A 118 4.77 2.18 24.59
C GLN A 118 6.22 1.94 24.97
N ALA A 119 6.90 1.03 24.27
CA ALA A 119 8.30 0.69 24.54
C ALA A 119 9.27 1.78 24.06
N PHE A 120 8.94 2.50 22.98
CA PHE A 120 9.79 3.51 22.35
C PHE A 120 9.04 4.80 22.07
N PRO A 121 8.58 5.55 23.10
CA PRO A 121 7.74 6.72 22.93
C PRO A 121 8.43 7.89 22.20
N ALA A 122 9.76 7.87 22.09
CA ALA A 122 10.53 8.87 21.36
C ALA A 122 10.66 8.57 19.87
N ILE A 123 10.07 7.48 19.38
CA ILE A 123 10.12 7.11 17.95
C ILE A 123 8.72 7.23 17.36
N ASP A 124 8.52 8.22 16.50
CA ASP A 124 7.31 8.34 15.70
C ASP A 124 7.34 7.34 14.55
N VAL A 125 6.27 6.56 14.38
CA VAL A 125 6.20 5.55 13.32
C VAL A 125 5.28 6.02 12.20
N ARG A 126 5.80 5.98 10.98
CA ARG A 126 5.05 6.22 9.75
C ARG A 126 4.96 4.93 8.95
N ILE A 127 3.77 4.50 8.61
CA ILE A 127 3.53 3.32 7.78
C ILE A 127 3.16 3.76 6.36
N SER A 128 3.99 3.34 5.40
CA SER A 128 3.74 3.49 3.96
C SER A 128 3.30 2.14 3.39
N ALA A 129 1.99 1.93 3.27
CA ALA A 129 1.45 0.67 2.78
C ALA A 129 1.32 0.68 1.26
N SER A 130 2.12 -0.15 0.56
CA SER A 130 2.14 -0.26 -0.90
C SER A 130 2.61 -1.64 -1.35
N THR A 131 2.15 -2.08 -2.53
CA THR A 131 2.65 -3.28 -3.22
C THR A 131 3.87 -2.99 -4.10
N GLU A 132 4.22 -1.73 -4.28
CA GLU A 132 5.35 -1.31 -5.12
C GLU A 132 6.70 -1.65 -4.46
N ARG A 133 7.71 -1.82 -5.30
CA ARG A 133 9.08 -2.01 -4.82
C ARG A 133 9.62 -0.69 -4.30
N VAL A 134 10.22 -0.72 -3.11
CA VAL A 134 10.92 0.43 -2.51
C VAL A 134 12.29 0.60 -3.17
N ASP A 135 12.57 1.81 -3.60
CA ASP A 135 13.93 2.27 -3.89
C ASP A 135 14.44 3.13 -2.71
N PHE A 136 15.12 2.51 -1.78
CA PHE A 136 15.63 3.19 -0.57
C PHE A 136 16.54 4.40 -0.84
N ARG A 137 16.99 4.59 -2.10
CA ARG A 137 17.80 5.76 -2.48
C ARG A 137 16.94 6.96 -2.87
N LYS A 138 15.69 6.70 -3.29
CA LYS A 138 14.76 7.72 -3.77
C LYS A 138 13.61 7.95 -2.79
N ASP A 139 13.16 6.86 -2.16
CA ASP A 139 12.04 6.90 -1.23
C ASP A 139 12.59 7.18 0.17
N ALA A 140 11.95 8.08 0.90
CA ALA A 140 12.31 8.38 2.28
C ALA A 140 11.80 7.29 3.23
N ILE A 141 12.22 6.05 3.00
CA ILE A 141 11.85 4.85 3.74
C ILE A 141 13.08 4.32 4.46
N ASP A 142 12.95 4.08 5.77
CA ASP A 142 14.04 3.57 6.60
C ASP A 142 14.18 2.06 6.54
N ALA A 143 13.04 1.35 6.54
CA ALA A 143 12.97 -0.10 6.46
C ALA A 143 11.72 -0.54 5.69
N ALA A 144 11.73 -1.76 5.18
CA ALA A 144 10.57 -2.34 4.53
C ALA A 144 10.28 -3.75 5.05
N ILE A 145 9.01 -4.10 5.25
CA ILE A 145 8.60 -5.48 5.47
C ILE A 145 8.14 -6.06 4.15
N ARG A 146 8.79 -7.11 3.69
CA ARG A 146 8.57 -7.70 2.37
C ARG A 146 8.38 -9.20 2.46
N TYR A 147 7.56 -9.72 1.56
CA TYR A 147 7.31 -11.13 1.37
C TYR A 147 8.15 -11.66 0.22
N GLY A 148 8.94 -12.71 0.44
CA GLY A 148 9.85 -13.26 -0.56
C GLY A 148 10.82 -14.30 -0.01
N ARG A 149 11.92 -14.53 -0.74
CA ARG A 149 12.95 -15.53 -0.41
C ARG A 149 14.08 -15.02 0.47
N GLY A 150 14.12 -13.71 0.76
CA GLY A 150 15.20 -13.10 1.55
C GLY A 150 16.44 -12.70 0.72
N ASP A 151 16.39 -12.75 -0.60
CA ASP A 151 17.52 -12.58 -1.50
C ASP A 151 17.61 -11.19 -2.15
N TRP A 152 17.26 -10.13 -1.41
CA TRP A 152 17.35 -8.73 -1.91
C TRP A 152 18.82 -8.29 -1.96
N LYS A 153 19.37 -8.19 -3.19
CA LYS A 153 20.75 -7.79 -3.42
C LYS A 153 21.06 -6.38 -2.87
N GLY A 154 22.14 -6.25 -2.12
CA GLY A 154 22.60 -4.98 -1.55
C GLY A 154 21.80 -4.48 -0.35
N LEU A 155 20.91 -5.31 0.19
CA LEU A 155 20.10 -5.02 1.38
C LEU A 155 20.33 -6.09 2.44
N ARG A 156 20.20 -5.70 3.69
CA ARG A 156 20.08 -6.63 4.81
C ARG A 156 18.64 -7.11 4.88
N ALA A 157 18.45 -8.43 5.00
CA ALA A 157 17.14 -9.05 5.16
C ALA A 157 17.14 -9.90 6.44
N ASP A 158 16.41 -9.44 7.44
CA ASP A 158 16.21 -10.18 8.68
C ASP A 158 14.90 -10.98 8.56
N PHE A 159 14.96 -12.32 8.62
CA PHE A 159 13.78 -13.17 8.57
C PHE A 159 12.88 -12.90 9.78
N LEU A 160 11.59 -12.76 9.52
CA LEU A 160 10.58 -12.55 10.53
C LEU A 160 9.77 -13.83 10.78
N MET A 161 9.06 -14.28 9.77
CA MET A 161 8.18 -15.45 9.90
C MET A 161 7.92 -16.13 8.57
N SER A 162 7.65 -17.43 8.61
CA SER A 162 7.06 -18.20 7.53
C SER A 162 5.54 -18.00 7.50
N ASP A 163 4.92 -18.48 6.43
CA ASP A 163 3.47 -18.40 6.26
C ASP A 163 2.90 -19.76 5.89
N GLU A 164 1.66 -20.00 6.27
CA GLU A 164 0.88 -21.16 5.86
C GLU A 164 -0.38 -20.70 5.14
N VAL A 165 -0.82 -21.48 4.15
CA VAL A 165 -2.03 -21.20 3.39
C VAL A 165 -3.05 -22.32 3.56
N PHE A 166 -4.27 -21.97 3.87
CA PHE A 166 -5.37 -22.90 4.10
C PHE A 166 -6.72 -22.19 3.96
N PRO A 167 -7.81 -22.93 3.62
CA PRO A 167 -9.14 -22.35 3.56
C PRO A 167 -9.64 -21.86 4.89
N VAL A 168 -10.25 -20.68 4.91
CA VAL A 168 -10.94 -20.10 6.06
C VAL A 168 -12.30 -19.53 5.66
N CYS A 169 -13.25 -19.56 6.57
CA CYS A 169 -14.58 -19.00 6.38
C CYS A 169 -15.20 -18.60 7.73
N SER A 170 -16.36 -17.97 7.70
CA SER A 170 -17.14 -17.70 8.93
C SER A 170 -17.61 -19.00 9.61
N PRO A 171 -17.80 -19.01 10.94
CA PRO A 171 -18.29 -20.17 11.68
C PRO A 171 -19.66 -20.67 11.18
N ALA A 172 -20.51 -19.77 10.68
CA ALA A 172 -21.82 -20.14 10.15
C ALA A 172 -21.69 -20.97 8.85
N LEU A 173 -20.79 -20.55 7.94
CA LEU A 173 -20.57 -21.21 6.66
C LEU A 173 -19.84 -22.54 6.85
N ALA A 174 -18.93 -22.64 7.82
CA ALA A 174 -18.20 -23.89 8.12
C ALA A 174 -19.12 -25.08 8.46
N LYS A 175 -20.32 -24.85 8.95
CA LYS A 175 -21.31 -25.92 9.24
C LYS A 175 -21.71 -26.71 8.01
N THR A 176 -21.55 -26.14 6.82
CA THR A 176 -21.88 -26.76 5.52
C THR A 176 -20.65 -27.33 4.79
N LEU A 177 -19.44 -27.18 5.35
CA LEU A 177 -18.18 -27.63 4.80
C LEU A 177 -17.65 -28.83 5.62
N ARG A 178 -18.04 -30.04 5.22
CA ARG A 178 -17.61 -31.29 5.89
C ARG A 178 -16.40 -31.93 5.21
N ALA A 179 -16.27 -31.75 3.90
CA ALA A 179 -15.19 -32.25 3.08
C ALA A 179 -14.77 -31.19 2.05
N PRO A 180 -13.52 -31.25 1.54
CA PRO A 180 -13.06 -30.32 0.50
C PRO A 180 -13.94 -30.25 -0.75
N ALA A 181 -14.61 -31.34 -1.11
CA ALA A 181 -15.54 -31.38 -2.25
C ALA A 181 -16.77 -30.44 -2.07
N ASP A 182 -17.14 -30.12 -0.84
CA ASP A 182 -18.28 -29.22 -0.54
C ASP A 182 -18.01 -27.79 -1.02
N LEU A 183 -16.75 -27.44 -1.27
CA LEU A 183 -16.36 -26.14 -1.86
C LEU A 183 -17.06 -25.84 -3.19
N ALA A 184 -17.48 -26.88 -3.94
CA ALA A 184 -18.24 -26.73 -5.17
C ALA A 184 -19.57 -25.95 -4.98
N ASN A 185 -20.14 -25.96 -3.79
CA ASN A 185 -21.41 -25.32 -3.46
C ASN A 185 -21.26 -23.92 -2.85
N HIS A 186 -20.03 -23.40 -2.82
CA HIS A 186 -19.72 -22.14 -2.14
C HIS A 186 -18.98 -21.16 -3.05
N THR A 187 -19.14 -19.88 -2.76
CA THR A 187 -18.36 -18.84 -3.43
C THR A 187 -16.90 -18.89 -2.95
N LEU A 188 -15.97 -19.05 -3.89
CA LEU A 188 -14.54 -18.96 -3.60
C LEU A 188 -14.06 -17.52 -3.72
N LEU A 189 -13.48 -17.02 -2.66
CA LEU A 189 -12.89 -15.68 -2.57
C LEU A 189 -11.43 -15.79 -2.99
N GLN A 190 -11.09 -15.18 -4.12
CA GLN A 190 -9.77 -15.27 -4.74
C GLN A 190 -9.02 -13.95 -4.59
N VAL A 191 -7.70 -14.04 -4.56
CA VAL A 191 -6.81 -12.87 -4.58
C VAL A 191 -6.01 -12.90 -5.88
N SER A 192 -5.96 -11.76 -6.58
CA SER A 192 -5.15 -11.59 -7.78
C SER A 192 -3.66 -11.39 -7.44
N GLY A 193 -2.78 -11.44 -8.44
CA GLY A 193 -1.36 -11.17 -8.24
C GLY A 193 -0.56 -12.36 -7.71
N VAL A 194 0.38 -12.13 -6.79
CA VAL A 194 1.36 -13.12 -6.32
C VAL A 194 0.70 -14.36 -5.71
N THR A 195 -0.46 -14.22 -5.10
CA THR A 195 -1.20 -15.29 -4.43
C THR A 195 -2.32 -15.89 -5.29
N ALA A 196 -2.41 -15.53 -6.56
CA ALA A 196 -3.47 -16.00 -7.47
C ALA A 196 -3.51 -17.54 -7.63
N GLY A 197 -2.38 -18.20 -7.39
CA GLY A 197 -2.26 -19.67 -7.48
C GLY A 197 -2.62 -20.46 -6.23
N ASP A 198 -2.92 -19.81 -5.11
CA ASP A 198 -3.08 -20.44 -3.79
C ASP A 198 -4.21 -21.48 -3.77
N TRP A 199 -5.38 -21.17 -4.38
CA TRP A 199 -6.48 -22.12 -4.50
C TRP A 199 -6.07 -23.38 -5.30
N GLY A 200 -5.39 -23.19 -6.45
CA GLY A 200 -4.93 -24.31 -7.26
C GLY A 200 -3.90 -25.18 -6.55
N ALA A 201 -3.01 -24.59 -5.78
CA ALA A 201 -2.02 -25.31 -4.97
C ALA A 201 -2.71 -26.13 -3.86
N TRP A 202 -3.64 -25.53 -3.14
CA TRP A 202 -4.34 -26.19 -2.06
C TRP A 202 -5.24 -27.32 -2.56
N LEU A 203 -6.03 -27.12 -3.62
CA LEU A 203 -6.88 -28.14 -4.21
C LEU A 203 -6.07 -29.35 -4.68
N ARG A 204 -4.92 -29.15 -5.34
CA ARG A 204 -4.03 -30.25 -5.72
C ARG A 204 -3.58 -31.06 -4.51
N ALA A 205 -3.14 -30.39 -3.46
CA ALA A 205 -2.67 -31.04 -2.24
C ALA A 205 -3.82 -31.75 -1.49
N ALA A 206 -5.05 -31.26 -1.60
CA ALA A 206 -6.26 -31.87 -1.05
C ALA A 206 -6.80 -33.03 -1.93
N GLY A 207 -6.15 -33.34 -3.05
CA GLY A 207 -6.62 -34.37 -3.99
C GLY A 207 -7.94 -34.01 -4.68
N GLN A 208 -8.21 -32.71 -4.86
CA GLN A 208 -9.45 -32.20 -5.44
C GLN A 208 -9.23 -31.71 -6.88
N PRO A 209 -10.26 -31.81 -7.75
CA PRO A 209 -10.18 -31.31 -9.09
C PRO A 209 -10.07 -29.78 -9.11
N LEU A 210 -9.22 -29.22 -9.98
CA LEU A 210 -8.99 -27.78 -10.12
C LEU A 210 -10.25 -27.03 -10.59
N GLN A 211 -11.17 -27.71 -11.25
CA GLN A 211 -12.45 -27.17 -11.69
C GLN A 211 -13.31 -26.64 -10.54
N LEU A 212 -13.07 -27.07 -9.30
CA LEU A 212 -13.70 -26.47 -8.12
C LEU A 212 -13.39 -24.97 -8.00
N ALA A 213 -12.22 -24.51 -8.47
CA ALA A 213 -11.88 -23.09 -8.49
C ALA A 213 -12.55 -22.31 -9.64
N GLU A 214 -13.26 -22.97 -10.55
CA GLU A 214 -13.96 -22.34 -11.68
C GLU A 214 -15.42 -22.00 -11.39
N GLY A 215 -15.95 -22.44 -10.23
CA GLY A 215 -17.29 -22.15 -9.76
C GLY A 215 -17.54 -20.68 -9.38
N PRO A 216 -18.63 -20.39 -8.61
CA PRO A 216 -18.93 -19.05 -8.15
C PRO A 216 -17.74 -18.44 -7.40
N ARG A 217 -17.31 -17.24 -7.82
CA ARG A 217 -16.10 -16.61 -7.27
C ARG A 217 -16.23 -15.10 -7.20
N MET A 218 -15.53 -14.52 -6.22
CA MET A 218 -15.23 -13.10 -6.17
C MET A 218 -13.70 -12.92 -6.13
N THR A 219 -13.18 -11.96 -6.87
CA THR A 219 -11.74 -11.71 -6.97
C THR A 219 -11.43 -10.33 -6.42
N PHE A 220 -10.42 -10.28 -5.57
CA PHE A 220 -9.91 -9.08 -4.90
C PHE A 220 -8.44 -8.88 -5.27
N ASP A 221 -7.99 -7.65 -5.27
CA ASP A 221 -6.58 -7.29 -5.46
C ASP A 221 -5.79 -7.26 -4.15
N LEU A 222 -6.48 -7.22 -2.99
CA LEU A 222 -5.87 -7.25 -1.66
C LEU A 222 -6.38 -8.43 -0.82
N ALA A 223 -5.46 -9.21 -0.25
CA ALA A 223 -5.80 -10.36 0.58
C ALA A 223 -6.68 -9.99 1.79
N MET A 224 -6.47 -8.83 2.41
CA MET A 224 -7.31 -8.36 3.52
C MET A 224 -8.78 -8.21 3.15
N MET A 225 -9.10 -7.89 1.90
CA MET A 225 -10.49 -7.77 1.42
C MET A 225 -11.15 -9.15 1.32
N ALA A 226 -10.43 -10.14 0.78
CA ALA A 226 -10.92 -11.52 0.73
C ALA A 226 -11.13 -12.09 2.14
N VAL A 227 -10.21 -11.80 3.07
CA VAL A 227 -10.35 -12.19 4.49
C VAL A 227 -11.57 -11.53 5.12
N GLN A 228 -11.80 -10.23 4.88
CA GLN A 228 -12.99 -9.55 5.40
C GLN A 228 -14.28 -10.13 4.82
N ALA A 229 -14.33 -10.38 3.51
CA ALA A 229 -15.48 -11.03 2.88
C ALA A 229 -15.77 -12.43 3.47
N ALA A 230 -14.71 -13.19 3.84
CA ALA A 230 -14.88 -14.46 4.53
C ALA A 230 -15.42 -14.30 5.96
N VAL A 231 -14.96 -13.29 6.71
CA VAL A 231 -15.52 -12.93 8.03
C VAL A 231 -17.02 -12.60 7.92
N ASP A 232 -17.40 -11.86 6.88
CA ASP A 232 -18.78 -11.45 6.61
C ASP A 232 -19.65 -12.61 6.04
N GLY A 233 -19.09 -13.81 5.91
CA GLY A 233 -19.82 -15.00 5.47
C GLY A 233 -20.13 -15.05 3.97
N GLN A 234 -19.44 -14.24 3.14
CA GLN A 234 -19.68 -14.17 1.70
C GLN A 234 -19.08 -15.34 0.92
N GLY A 235 -18.22 -16.16 1.56
CA GLY A 235 -17.60 -17.31 0.93
C GLY A 235 -16.41 -17.88 1.72
N VAL A 236 -15.62 -18.69 1.04
CA VAL A 236 -14.40 -19.30 1.56
C VAL A 236 -13.20 -18.65 0.88
N CYS A 237 -12.22 -18.16 1.63
CA CYS A 237 -10.95 -17.71 1.06
C CYS A 237 -9.79 -18.62 1.45
N ILE A 238 -8.72 -18.62 0.66
CA ILE A 238 -7.43 -19.08 1.15
C ILE A 238 -6.91 -18.00 2.08
N GLY A 239 -6.87 -18.30 3.36
CA GLY A 239 -6.24 -17.50 4.39
C GLY A 239 -4.74 -17.78 4.44
N ARG A 240 -3.95 -16.75 4.70
CA ARG A 240 -2.55 -16.84 5.09
C ARG A 240 -2.47 -16.71 6.60
N SER A 241 -1.73 -17.58 7.28
CA SER A 241 -1.64 -17.60 8.75
C SER A 241 -1.40 -16.19 9.29
N THR A 242 -0.46 -15.45 8.72
CA THR A 242 -0.14 -14.06 9.09
C THR A 242 -1.35 -13.11 9.05
N TYR A 243 -2.33 -13.35 8.16
CA TYR A 243 -3.47 -12.43 7.98
C TYR A 243 -4.76 -12.86 8.68
N VAL A 244 -4.85 -14.15 9.07
CA VAL A 244 -6.11 -14.71 9.60
C VAL A 244 -6.01 -15.17 11.05
N GLU A 245 -4.81 -15.25 11.62
CA GLU A 245 -4.61 -15.80 12.96
C GLU A 245 -5.37 -15.05 14.05
N ASP A 246 -5.39 -13.73 14.02
CA ASP A 246 -6.12 -12.92 14.99
C ASP A 246 -7.66 -13.07 14.81
N ASP A 247 -8.15 -13.29 13.58
CA ASP A 247 -9.55 -13.59 13.32
C ASP A 247 -9.95 -15.01 13.74
N LEU A 248 -9.04 -15.99 13.56
CA LEU A 248 -9.23 -17.36 14.05
C LEU A 248 -9.26 -17.41 15.59
N ARG A 249 -8.31 -16.74 16.23
CA ARG A 249 -8.22 -16.65 17.71
C ARG A 249 -9.45 -15.97 18.30
N ALA A 250 -9.97 -14.96 17.62
CA ALA A 250 -11.20 -14.27 18.03
C ALA A 250 -12.50 -15.01 17.65
N GLY A 251 -12.43 -16.16 16.99
CA GLY A 251 -13.58 -16.93 16.55
C GLY A 251 -14.41 -16.28 15.42
N ARG A 252 -13.87 -15.25 14.75
CA ARG A 252 -14.52 -14.65 13.57
C ARG A 252 -14.37 -15.49 12.32
N LEU A 253 -13.25 -16.21 12.23
CA LEU A 253 -13.00 -17.23 11.21
C LEU A 253 -12.77 -18.59 11.82
N VAL A 254 -12.95 -19.61 11.00
CA VAL A 254 -12.53 -20.99 11.29
C VAL A 254 -11.87 -21.59 10.05
N ALA A 255 -10.94 -22.53 10.27
CA ALA A 255 -10.37 -23.37 9.21
C ALA A 255 -11.20 -24.65 9.13
N PRO A 256 -12.05 -24.82 8.11
CA PRO A 256 -12.96 -25.98 8.02
C PRO A 256 -12.24 -27.31 7.73
N PHE A 257 -11.00 -27.24 7.24
CA PHE A 257 -10.20 -28.40 6.88
C PHE A 257 -8.84 -28.38 7.60
N GLY A 258 -8.31 -29.56 7.93
CA GLY A 258 -7.03 -29.70 8.65
C GLY A 258 -5.78 -29.51 7.78
N LEU A 259 -5.92 -29.50 6.45
CA LEU A 259 -4.78 -29.36 5.53
C LEU A 259 -4.30 -27.90 5.50
N ARG A 260 -3.02 -27.71 5.85
CA ARG A 260 -2.28 -26.46 5.74
C ARG A 260 -1.05 -26.67 4.88
N LEU A 261 -0.77 -25.76 3.98
CA LEU A 261 0.41 -25.79 3.13
C LEU A 261 1.41 -24.75 3.64
N LYS A 262 2.63 -25.17 3.88
CA LYS A 262 3.73 -24.24 4.15
C LYS A 262 4.09 -23.53 2.85
N ASP A 263 4.25 -22.22 2.93
CA ASP A 263 4.80 -21.46 1.83
C ASP A 263 6.34 -21.50 1.86
N GLU A 264 6.97 -21.55 0.70
CA GLU A 264 8.44 -21.47 0.57
C GLU A 264 8.95 -20.04 0.81
N LEU A 265 8.05 -19.06 0.78
CA LEU A 265 8.34 -17.66 1.00
C LEU A 265 8.07 -17.29 2.46
N GLY A 266 8.64 -16.17 2.88
CA GLY A 266 8.43 -15.63 4.23
C GLY A 266 8.42 -14.12 4.26
N PHE A 267 8.12 -13.57 5.42
CA PHE A 267 8.23 -12.14 5.68
C PHE A 267 9.62 -11.81 6.21
N TYR A 268 10.17 -10.70 5.73
CA TYR A 268 11.49 -10.19 6.10
C TYR A 268 11.41 -8.70 6.39
N LEU A 269 12.18 -8.26 7.39
CA LEU A 269 12.54 -6.85 7.54
C LEU A 269 13.76 -6.58 6.66
N VAL A 270 13.58 -5.66 5.71
CA VAL A 270 14.61 -5.33 4.70
C VAL A 270 15.08 -3.89 4.94
N THR A 271 16.40 -3.69 5.02
CA THR A 271 17.01 -2.39 5.30
C THR A 271 18.29 -2.20 4.46
N PRO A 272 18.66 -0.96 4.07
CA PRO A 272 19.98 -0.69 3.55
C PRO A 272 21.06 -1.02 4.60
N HIS A 273 22.20 -1.58 4.16
CA HIS A 273 23.30 -1.92 5.07
C HIS A 273 23.80 -0.70 5.84
N GLU A 274 23.81 0.47 5.19
CA GLU A 274 24.33 1.71 5.74
C GLU A 274 23.52 2.24 6.93
N THR A 275 22.22 1.98 6.95
CA THR A 275 21.30 2.50 7.97
C THR A 275 20.79 1.43 8.93
N ALA A 276 21.09 0.15 8.65
CA ALA A 276 20.56 -1.01 9.39
C ALA A 276 20.85 -0.98 10.90
N GLU A 277 21.91 -0.30 11.31
CA GLU A 277 22.33 -0.16 12.71
C GLU A 277 21.92 1.19 13.33
N SER A 278 21.04 1.98 12.66
CA SER A 278 20.49 3.19 13.29
C SER A 278 19.58 2.82 14.47
N LYS A 279 19.60 3.64 15.51
CA LYS A 279 18.88 3.36 16.78
C LYS A 279 17.41 3.01 16.57
N LYS A 280 16.72 3.71 15.68
CA LYS A 280 15.29 3.50 15.39
C LYS A 280 15.04 2.18 14.67
N ILE A 281 15.92 1.76 13.75
CA ILE A 281 15.79 0.47 13.04
C ILE A 281 16.13 -0.68 13.98
N VAL A 282 17.19 -0.55 14.79
CA VAL A 282 17.56 -1.57 15.80
C VAL A 282 16.42 -1.77 16.80
N ALA A 283 15.82 -0.69 17.31
CA ALA A 283 14.68 -0.77 18.21
C ALA A 283 13.47 -1.49 17.58
N PHE A 284 13.13 -1.14 16.36
CA PHE A 284 12.00 -1.75 15.65
C PHE A 284 12.24 -3.23 15.32
N ARG A 285 13.45 -3.57 14.86
CA ARG A 285 13.88 -4.95 14.62
C ARG A 285 13.79 -5.79 15.88
N ALA A 286 14.36 -5.30 17.00
CA ALA A 286 14.35 -6.01 18.28
C ALA A 286 12.91 -6.25 18.78
N TRP A 287 12.05 -5.25 18.67
CA TRP A 287 10.63 -5.37 19.00
C TRP A 287 9.91 -6.40 18.15
N LEU A 288 10.10 -6.39 16.79
CA LEU A 288 9.49 -7.38 15.90
C LEU A 288 9.92 -8.81 16.28
N LEU A 289 11.22 -9.03 16.50
CA LEU A 289 11.75 -10.35 16.83
C LEU A 289 11.27 -10.83 18.20
N ALA A 290 11.13 -9.95 19.19
CA ALA A 290 10.58 -10.28 20.49
C ALA A 290 9.10 -10.72 20.40
N LEU A 291 8.28 -9.99 19.64
CA LEU A 291 6.86 -10.36 19.42
C LEU A 291 6.71 -11.75 18.77
N LEU A 292 7.64 -12.11 17.89
CA LEU A 292 7.59 -13.39 17.18
C LEU A 292 8.08 -14.55 18.08
N ALA A 293 9.09 -14.31 18.91
CA ALA A 293 9.55 -15.31 19.88
C ALA A 293 8.46 -15.65 20.91
N ASP A 294 7.67 -14.66 21.35
CA ASP A 294 6.55 -14.88 22.25
C ASP A 294 5.40 -15.66 21.58
N ALA A 295 5.18 -15.46 20.27
CA ALA A 295 4.15 -16.17 19.51
C ALA A 295 4.46 -17.67 19.34
N ASP A 296 5.73 -18.04 19.14
CA ASP A 296 6.16 -19.44 19.03
C ASP A 296 6.09 -20.23 20.35
N THR A 297 5.89 -19.55 21.49
CA THR A 297 5.81 -20.17 22.82
C THR A 297 4.39 -20.68 23.14
N PHE A 298 3.39 -20.36 22.31
CA PHE A 298 1.96 -20.70 22.51
C PHE A 298 1.39 -21.69 21.47
N VAL A 299 2.25 -22.43 20.73
CA VAL A 299 1.84 -23.50 19.79
C VAL A 299 2.05 -24.88 20.40
#